data_2254952756b616175f893fd1c4868b42
#
_entry.id   2254952756b616175f893fd1c4868b42
#
_cell.length_a   1.000
_cell.length_b   1.000
_cell.length_c   1.000
_cell.angle_alpha   90.00
_cell.angle_beta   90.00
_cell.angle_gamma   90.00
#
_symmetry.space_group_name_H-M   'P 1'
#
loop_
_entity.id
_entity.type
_entity.pdbx_description
1 polymer ?
#
loop_
_entity_poly.entity_id
_entity_poly.type
_entity_poly.pdbx_seq_one_letter_code
_entity_poly.pdbx_strand_id
1 'polypeptide(L)'
;MMKILVLSRGVVGRDMASPGIRCYHMARVLAEQLPEAQVTLAVPNEPDIPSPHPRLRIVRYRSQWASLLQMFRHDTIISRNFPPHMIALFLHKRLVLDFFTAFFIEWMELSKRFPNLRQRKLWMASNRHYSDSQLTLADYLFCSNERQRDLWVGALSALGLIIPRMYDRDSTLRRLIDVVPYGVQSGRPQHTRQVLKGVVPGIRETDKVLIWNGLLVEWFDAQTVIRAMAQVSRVRDDVKLFFLGTQHPDFVTSVEARPVREAIDLSKQLGVYERSVFFNVGWVPYHDIGNFLSEADIGICAGFDNLEARYAFRTRFVDLFWAELPIICTRGDVLAERVEHDPLGIVVPPGDVEALAAAILRLVDDHDFYQSCRCNMPAMKEEMSWERVLAPLVEFCRSGRSIAVPKRQRLLPLLRRSAAYLVEKTLAR
;
A
#
# COMPACT_ATOMS: atom_id res chain seq x y z
N MET A 1 3.53 -19.53 -26.04
CA MET A 1 3.97 -18.34 -25.28
C MET A 1 2.98 -18.13 -24.14
N MET A 2 3.45 -18.08 -22.91
CA MET A 2 2.62 -17.89 -21.70
C MET A 2 2.00 -16.49 -21.71
N LYS A 3 0.70 -16.40 -21.36
CA LYS A 3 -0.02 -15.12 -21.29
C LYS A 3 -0.33 -14.78 -19.84
N ILE A 4 0.23 -13.67 -19.35
CA ILE A 4 0.03 -13.18 -17.98
C ILE A 4 -0.82 -11.92 -18.00
N LEU A 5 -1.86 -11.89 -17.19
CA LEU A 5 -2.69 -10.72 -16.94
C LEU A 5 -2.40 -10.15 -15.55
N VAL A 6 -2.04 -8.89 -15.47
CA VAL A 6 -2.12 -8.10 -14.25
C VAL A 6 -3.38 -7.25 -14.34
N LEU A 7 -4.36 -7.53 -13.49
CA LEU A 7 -5.66 -6.83 -13.49
C LEU A 7 -5.67 -5.78 -12.37
N SER A 8 -5.45 -4.52 -12.73
CA SER A 8 -5.55 -3.40 -11.81
C SER A 8 -7.01 -3.05 -11.54
N ARG A 9 -7.36 -2.79 -10.28
CA ARG A 9 -8.65 -2.19 -9.88
C ARG A 9 -8.53 -0.69 -9.64
N GLY A 10 -7.31 -0.19 -9.45
CA GLY A 10 -7.02 1.23 -9.36
C GLY A 10 -6.61 1.81 -10.71
N VAL A 11 -6.75 3.11 -10.83
CA VAL A 11 -6.26 3.89 -11.98
C VAL A 11 -4.76 3.66 -12.16
N VAL A 12 -4.32 3.53 -13.42
CA VAL A 12 -2.90 3.46 -13.79
C VAL A 12 -2.63 4.55 -14.82
N GLY A 13 -1.70 5.43 -14.51
CA GLY A 13 -1.37 6.58 -15.33
C GLY A 13 -0.97 7.78 -14.48
N ARG A 14 -1.29 8.97 -14.97
CA ARG A 14 -0.92 10.25 -14.34
C ARG A 14 -1.34 10.33 -12.87
N ASP A 15 -2.57 9.92 -12.56
CA ASP A 15 -3.17 10.08 -11.23
C ASP A 15 -3.15 8.79 -10.42
N MET A 16 -2.27 7.84 -10.74
CA MET A 16 -2.22 6.56 -10.03
C MET A 16 -1.75 6.72 -8.58
N ALA A 17 -2.47 6.02 -7.69
CA ALA A 17 -2.11 5.80 -6.29
C ALA A 17 -1.42 4.43 -6.11
N SER A 18 -1.01 4.13 -4.89
CA SER A 18 -0.26 2.90 -4.56
C SER A 18 -0.78 1.61 -5.22
N PRO A 19 -2.10 1.32 -5.31
CA PRO A 19 -2.57 0.11 -5.98
C PRO A 19 -2.27 0.08 -7.48
N GLY A 20 -2.40 1.23 -8.16
CA GLY A 20 -2.08 1.38 -9.59
C GLY A 20 -0.59 1.29 -9.85
N ILE A 21 0.23 1.99 -9.05
CA ILE A 21 1.69 1.97 -9.12
C ILE A 21 2.20 0.53 -8.95
N ARG A 22 1.68 -0.21 -7.96
CA ARG A 22 2.04 -1.61 -7.72
C ARG A 22 1.75 -2.50 -8.93
N CYS A 23 0.55 -2.40 -9.52
CA CYS A 23 0.19 -3.16 -10.71
C CYS A 23 1.07 -2.80 -11.91
N TYR A 24 1.40 -1.53 -12.08
CA TYR A 24 2.26 -1.04 -13.16
C TYR A 24 3.66 -1.65 -13.08
N HIS A 25 4.33 -1.52 -11.92
CA HIS A 25 5.67 -2.06 -11.73
C HIS A 25 5.70 -3.59 -11.74
N MET A 26 4.67 -4.25 -11.20
CA MET A 26 4.52 -5.70 -11.29
C MET A 26 4.46 -6.16 -12.76
N ALA A 27 3.65 -5.51 -13.60
CA ALA A 27 3.55 -5.84 -15.00
C ALA A 27 4.85 -5.55 -15.75
N ARG A 28 5.55 -4.45 -15.44
CA ARG A 28 6.85 -4.09 -15.99
C ARG A 28 7.89 -5.16 -15.70
N VAL A 29 8.11 -5.50 -14.44
CA VAL A 29 9.13 -6.47 -14.03
C VAL A 29 8.85 -7.86 -14.59
N LEU A 30 7.57 -8.30 -14.63
CA LEU A 30 7.21 -9.55 -15.25
C LEU A 30 7.54 -9.56 -16.77
N ALA A 31 7.31 -8.45 -17.48
CA ALA A 31 7.66 -8.34 -18.90
C ALA A 31 9.17 -8.31 -19.14
N GLU A 32 9.93 -7.71 -18.22
CA GLU A 32 11.39 -7.66 -18.30
C GLU A 32 12.04 -9.02 -17.99
N GLN A 33 11.59 -9.71 -16.94
CA GLN A 33 12.25 -10.91 -16.41
C GLN A 33 11.71 -12.23 -16.98
N LEU A 34 10.60 -12.22 -17.73
CA LEU A 34 10.01 -13.41 -18.36
C LEU A 34 9.96 -13.26 -19.89
N PRO A 35 11.07 -13.49 -20.59
CA PRO A 35 11.14 -13.32 -22.06
C PRO A 35 10.19 -14.24 -22.81
N GLU A 36 9.79 -15.36 -22.23
CA GLU A 36 8.85 -16.33 -22.79
C GLU A 36 7.37 -15.94 -22.57
N ALA A 37 7.10 -14.85 -21.84
CA ALA A 37 5.75 -14.42 -21.54
C ALA A 37 5.33 -13.16 -22.31
N GLN A 38 4.04 -13.09 -22.62
CA GLN A 38 3.34 -11.87 -23.01
C GLN A 38 2.56 -11.34 -21.80
N VAL A 39 2.87 -10.13 -21.37
CA VAL A 39 2.22 -9.52 -20.21
C VAL A 39 1.19 -8.49 -20.66
N THR A 40 0.02 -8.54 -20.06
CA THR A 40 -1.05 -7.54 -20.24
C THR A 40 -1.37 -6.91 -18.90
N LEU A 41 -1.32 -5.59 -18.82
CA LEU A 41 -1.85 -4.80 -17.71
C LEU A 41 -3.23 -4.28 -18.13
N ALA A 42 -4.28 -4.81 -17.50
CA ALA A 42 -5.65 -4.33 -17.73
C ALA A 42 -6.04 -3.30 -16.66
N VAL A 43 -6.53 -2.14 -17.09
CA VAL A 43 -6.79 -0.97 -16.24
C VAL A 43 -8.22 -0.44 -16.45
N PRO A 44 -8.84 0.21 -15.43
CA PRO A 44 -10.20 0.72 -15.54
C PRO A 44 -10.30 2.03 -16.35
N ASN A 45 -9.24 2.83 -16.37
CA ASN A 45 -9.16 4.14 -17.03
C ASN A 45 -8.57 4.05 -18.44
N GLU A 46 -8.64 5.15 -19.21
CA GLU A 46 -7.88 5.31 -20.43
C GLU A 46 -6.39 5.41 -20.08
N PRO A 47 -5.51 4.57 -20.67
CA PRO A 47 -4.07 4.67 -20.41
C PRO A 47 -3.51 5.98 -20.96
N ASP A 48 -2.91 6.79 -20.10
CA ASP A 48 -2.27 8.07 -20.41
C ASP A 48 -0.75 8.04 -20.22
N ILE A 49 -0.19 6.84 -20.06
CA ILE A 49 1.24 6.58 -19.99
C ILE A 49 1.65 5.52 -21.02
N PRO A 50 2.83 5.65 -21.62
CA PRO A 50 3.33 4.65 -22.56
C PRO A 50 3.64 3.33 -21.85
N SER A 51 3.63 2.24 -22.62
CA SER A 51 4.14 0.96 -22.11
C SER A 51 5.65 1.05 -21.90
N PRO A 52 6.17 0.69 -20.72
CA PRO A 52 7.59 0.75 -20.42
C PRO A 52 8.41 -0.38 -21.08
N HIS A 53 7.74 -1.37 -21.68
CA HIS A 53 8.42 -2.53 -22.27
C HIS A 53 7.66 -3.09 -23.49
N PRO A 54 8.34 -3.51 -24.59
CA PRO A 54 7.68 -4.00 -25.80
C PRO A 54 6.77 -5.22 -25.58
N ARG A 55 7.07 -6.08 -24.60
CA ARG A 55 6.26 -7.26 -24.25
C ARG A 55 5.14 -6.97 -23.26
N LEU A 56 5.00 -5.72 -22.80
CA LEU A 56 3.91 -5.29 -21.94
C LEU A 56 2.87 -4.53 -22.77
N ARG A 57 1.63 -5.01 -22.73
CA ARG A 57 0.49 -4.31 -23.32
C ARG A 57 -0.40 -3.74 -22.25
N ILE A 58 -0.66 -2.43 -22.25
CA ILE A 58 -1.64 -1.79 -21.37
C ILE A 58 -2.97 -1.70 -22.13
N VAL A 59 -4.06 -2.18 -21.50
CA VAL A 59 -5.39 -2.21 -22.11
C VAL A 59 -6.45 -1.73 -21.15
N ARG A 60 -7.38 -0.91 -21.62
CA ARG A 60 -8.54 -0.50 -20.85
C ARG A 60 -9.60 -1.59 -20.83
N TYR A 61 -10.25 -1.78 -19.65
CA TYR A 61 -11.51 -2.48 -19.57
C TYR A 61 -12.63 -1.51 -19.13
N ARG A 62 -13.73 -1.46 -19.90
CA ARG A 62 -14.83 -0.49 -19.67
C ARG A 62 -15.94 -1.04 -18.76
N SER A 63 -15.91 -2.34 -18.46
CA SER A 63 -16.94 -3.01 -17.64
C SER A 63 -16.40 -4.25 -16.98
N GLN A 64 -17.14 -4.78 -16.00
CA GLN A 64 -16.80 -6.07 -15.38
C GLN A 64 -16.75 -7.20 -16.42
N TRP A 65 -17.65 -7.21 -17.41
CA TRP A 65 -17.62 -8.19 -18.51
C TRP A 65 -16.34 -8.09 -19.35
N ALA A 66 -15.90 -6.86 -19.67
CA ALA A 66 -14.65 -6.67 -20.39
C ALA A 66 -13.45 -7.16 -19.56
N SER A 67 -13.43 -6.95 -18.26
CA SER A 67 -12.38 -7.49 -17.37
C SER A 67 -12.39 -9.02 -17.34
N LEU A 68 -13.56 -9.66 -17.32
CA LEU A 68 -13.70 -11.11 -17.41
C LEU A 68 -13.17 -11.66 -18.74
N LEU A 69 -13.47 -10.98 -19.84
CA LEU A 69 -12.95 -11.36 -21.15
C LEU A 69 -11.42 -11.33 -21.20
N GLN A 70 -10.79 -10.35 -20.55
CA GLN A 70 -9.33 -10.34 -20.38
C GLN A 70 -8.86 -11.56 -19.57
N MET A 71 -9.55 -11.89 -18.45
CA MET A 71 -9.19 -13.07 -17.65
C MET A 71 -9.27 -14.36 -18.49
N PHE A 72 -10.26 -14.54 -19.34
CA PHE A 72 -10.38 -15.72 -20.22
C PHE A 72 -9.25 -15.86 -21.21
N ARG A 73 -8.70 -14.76 -21.71
CA ARG A 73 -7.66 -14.73 -22.75
C ARG A 73 -6.26 -15.06 -22.22
N HIS A 74 -6.06 -15.13 -20.92
CA HIS A 74 -4.76 -15.28 -20.26
C HIS A 74 -4.67 -16.58 -19.47
N ASP A 75 -3.46 -17.09 -19.25
CA ASP A 75 -3.19 -18.36 -18.56
C ASP A 75 -2.99 -18.13 -17.05
N THR A 76 -2.29 -17.05 -16.70
CA THR A 76 -2.05 -16.61 -15.33
C THR A 76 -2.71 -15.26 -15.13
N ILE A 77 -3.46 -15.12 -14.04
CA ILE A 77 -4.21 -13.91 -13.72
C ILE A 77 -3.80 -13.46 -12.33
N ILE A 78 -3.23 -12.27 -12.25
CA ILE A 78 -2.80 -11.62 -11.01
C ILE A 78 -3.80 -10.51 -10.71
N SER A 79 -4.45 -10.56 -9.55
CA SER A 79 -5.43 -9.55 -9.13
C SER A 79 -5.56 -9.51 -7.61
N ARG A 80 -6.08 -8.41 -7.08
CA ARG A 80 -6.47 -8.30 -5.66
C ARG A 80 -7.75 -9.08 -5.35
N ASN A 81 -8.55 -9.39 -6.36
CA ASN A 81 -9.79 -10.13 -6.18
C ASN A 81 -10.25 -10.82 -7.47
N PHE A 82 -11.02 -11.88 -7.28
CA PHE A 82 -11.66 -12.66 -8.33
C PHE A 82 -13.17 -12.74 -8.07
N PRO A 83 -14.01 -12.85 -9.12
CA PRO A 83 -15.46 -13.05 -8.95
C PRO A 83 -15.76 -14.49 -8.45
N PRO A 84 -16.15 -14.69 -7.17
CA PRO A 84 -16.28 -16.03 -6.59
C PRO A 84 -17.32 -16.91 -7.29
N HIS A 85 -18.42 -16.29 -7.73
CA HIS A 85 -19.53 -16.97 -8.41
C HIS A 85 -19.18 -17.47 -9.82
N MET A 86 -18.03 -17.05 -10.37
CA MET A 86 -17.59 -17.43 -11.71
C MET A 86 -16.38 -18.38 -11.71
N ILE A 87 -16.03 -18.94 -10.55
CA ILE A 87 -14.82 -19.77 -10.42
C ILE A 87 -14.82 -20.96 -11.39
N ALA A 88 -15.98 -21.56 -11.65
CA ALA A 88 -16.08 -22.69 -12.57
C ALA A 88 -15.52 -22.35 -13.96
N LEU A 89 -15.53 -21.08 -14.36
CA LEU A 89 -14.99 -20.61 -15.63
C LEU A 89 -13.45 -20.52 -15.63
N PHE A 90 -12.82 -20.54 -14.46
CA PHE A 90 -11.38 -20.32 -14.31
C PHE A 90 -10.62 -21.55 -13.77
N LEU A 91 -11.23 -22.75 -13.83
CA LEU A 91 -10.63 -23.99 -13.30
C LEU A 91 -9.26 -24.31 -13.91
N HIS A 92 -9.05 -23.95 -15.17
CA HIS A 92 -7.81 -24.20 -15.91
C HIS A 92 -6.81 -23.02 -15.85
N LYS A 93 -7.20 -21.91 -15.23
CA LYS A 93 -6.34 -20.71 -15.13
C LYS A 93 -5.55 -20.74 -13.84
N ARG A 94 -4.38 -20.12 -13.82
CA ARG A 94 -3.62 -19.86 -12.58
C ARG A 94 -4.08 -18.53 -12.00
N LEU A 95 -4.66 -18.58 -10.81
CA LEU A 95 -5.14 -17.40 -10.09
C LEU A 95 -4.14 -17.01 -9.01
N VAL A 96 -3.54 -15.86 -9.17
CA VAL A 96 -2.55 -15.28 -8.25
C VAL A 96 -3.21 -14.11 -7.51
N LEU A 97 -3.24 -14.19 -6.20
CA LEU A 97 -3.94 -13.24 -5.35
C LEU A 97 -2.96 -12.30 -4.66
N ASP A 98 -3.08 -11.00 -4.93
CA ASP A 98 -2.35 -9.93 -4.25
C ASP A 98 -3.09 -9.53 -2.97
N PHE A 99 -2.73 -10.12 -1.85
CA PHE A 99 -3.20 -9.75 -0.52
C PHE A 99 -2.21 -8.81 0.18
N PHE A 100 -1.91 -7.71 -0.50
CA PHE A 100 -0.94 -6.71 -0.07
C PHE A 100 -1.19 -6.13 1.33
N THR A 101 -2.44 -6.13 1.80
CA THR A 101 -2.80 -5.61 3.12
C THR A 101 -3.52 -6.66 3.95
N ALA A 102 -3.51 -6.50 5.27
CA ALA A 102 -4.28 -7.31 6.20
C ALA A 102 -5.76 -6.86 6.20
N PHE A 103 -6.46 -7.04 5.07
CA PHE A 103 -7.81 -6.52 4.81
C PHE A 103 -8.78 -6.69 5.97
N PHE A 104 -8.79 -7.87 6.60
CA PHE A 104 -9.71 -8.15 7.70
C PHE A 104 -9.55 -7.14 8.86
N ILE A 105 -8.30 -6.77 9.15
CA ILE A 105 -7.98 -5.82 10.22
C ILE A 105 -8.29 -4.39 9.78
N GLU A 106 -7.93 -4.01 8.55
CA GLU A 106 -8.30 -2.72 7.97
C GLU A 106 -9.82 -2.53 7.95
N TRP A 107 -10.58 -3.58 7.60
CA TRP A 107 -12.04 -3.51 7.62
C TRP A 107 -12.62 -3.33 9.02
N MET A 108 -11.96 -3.82 10.06
CA MET A 108 -12.36 -3.52 11.45
C MET A 108 -12.26 -2.02 11.73
N GLU A 109 -11.17 -1.37 11.34
CA GLU A 109 -11.01 0.08 11.47
C GLU A 109 -12.04 0.84 10.63
N LEU A 110 -12.17 0.49 9.35
CA LEU A 110 -13.16 1.08 8.45
C LEU A 110 -14.61 0.88 8.93
N SER A 111 -14.89 -0.21 9.65
CA SER A 111 -16.23 -0.47 10.18
C SER A 111 -16.68 0.58 11.21
N LYS A 112 -15.73 1.30 11.83
CA LYS A 112 -16.03 2.39 12.78
C LYS A 112 -16.78 3.56 12.14
N ARG A 113 -16.80 3.64 10.81
CA ARG A 113 -17.60 4.61 10.03
C ARG A 113 -19.11 4.37 10.15
N PHE A 114 -19.55 3.16 10.47
CA PHE A 114 -20.96 2.83 10.62
C PHE A 114 -21.47 3.21 12.01
N PRO A 115 -22.67 3.82 12.12
CA PRO A 115 -23.17 4.39 13.36
C PRO A 115 -23.58 3.34 14.42
N ASN A 116 -23.88 2.10 14.00
CA ASN A 116 -24.36 1.09 14.92
C ASN A 116 -23.69 -0.28 14.74
N LEU A 117 -23.68 -1.08 15.82
CA LEU A 117 -23.02 -2.38 15.86
C LEU A 117 -23.60 -3.40 14.87
N ARG A 118 -24.92 -3.32 14.58
CA ARG A 118 -25.57 -4.24 13.61
C ARG A 118 -25.00 -4.04 12.19
N GLN A 119 -24.89 -2.79 11.74
CA GLN A 119 -24.29 -2.48 10.45
C GLN A 119 -22.82 -2.88 10.38
N ARG A 120 -22.07 -2.66 11.47
CA ARG A 120 -20.67 -3.10 11.57
C ARG A 120 -20.56 -4.63 11.44
N LYS A 121 -21.41 -5.39 12.13
CA LYS A 121 -21.42 -6.86 12.06
C LYS A 121 -21.74 -7.35 10.64
N LEU A 122 -22.75 -6.79 9.98
CA LEU A 122 -23.13 -7.14 8.59
C LEU A 122 -22.00 -6.84 7.61
N TRP A 123 -21.37 -5.66 7.74
CA TRP A 123 -20.21 -5.28 6.95
C TRP A 123 -19.06 -6.29 7.12
N MET A 124 -18.72 -6.64 8.36
CA MET A 124 -17.65 -7.58 8.65
C MET A 124 -17.96 -9.00 8.16
N ALA A 125 -19.18 -9.48 8.30
CA ALA A 125 -19.60 -10.79 7.79
C ALA A 125 -19.47 -10.87 6.27
N SER A 126 -19.91 -9.83 5.55
CA SER A 126 -19.75 -9.72 4.09
C SER A 126 -18.29 -9.77 3.66
N ASN A 127 -17.44 -8.99 4.32
CA ASN A 127 -16.02 -8.91 3.97
C ASN A 127 -15.26 -10.19 4.35
N ARG A 128 -15.61 -10.84 5.46
CA ARG A 128 -15.09 -12.16 5.82
C ARG A 128 -15.41 -13.20 4.75
N HIS A 129 -16.68 -13.32 4.38
CA HIS A 129 -17.11 -14.26 3.33
C HIS A 129 -16.38 -14.01 2.00
N TYR A 130 -16.23 -12.73 1.64
CA TYR A 130 -15.48 -12.34 0.46
C TYR A 130 -14.00 -12.77 0.55
N SER A 131 -13.32 -12.52 1.66
CA SER A 131 -11.93 -12.93 1.92
C SER A 131 -11.74 -14.43 1.86
N ASP A 132 -12.61 -15.19 2.54
CA ASP A 132 -12.59 -16.67 2.54
C ASP A 132 -12.74 -17.23 1.14
N SER A 133 -13.61 -16.60 0.33
CA SER A 133 -13.79 -16.98 -1.06
C SER A 133 -12.52 -16.73 -1.88
N GLN A 134 -11.86 -15.58 -1.71
CA GLN A 134 -10.62 -15.26 -2.40
C GLN A 134 -9.50 -16.25 -2.04
N LEU A 135 -9.29 -16.53 -0.75
CA LEU A 135 -8.32 -17.51 -0.27
C LEU A 135 -8.58 -18.90 -0.85
N THR A 136 -9.86 -19.28 -0.92
CA THR A 136 -10.24 -20.58 -1.47
C THR A 136 -9.96 -20.67 -2.99
N LEU A 137 -9.97 -19.57 -3.71
CA LEU A 137 -9.80 -19.53 -5.17
C LEU A 137 -8.34 -19.53 -5.63
N ALA A 138 -7.46 -18.91 -4.87
CA ALA A 138 -6.10 -18.62 -5.29
C ALA A 138 -5.25 -19.90 -5.42
N ASP A 139 -4.41 -19.94 -6.43
CA ASP A 139 -3.37 -20.97 -6.63
C ASP A 139 -2.04 -20.55 -6.04
N TYR A 140 -1.85 -19.24 -5.87
CA TYR A 140 -0.72 -18.60 -5.20
C TYR A 140 -1.19 -17.27 -4.60
N LEU A 141 -0.68 -16.98 -3.42
CA LEU A 141 -0.94 -15.74 -2.71
C LEU A 141 0.37 -15.02 -2.43
N PHE A 142 0.31 -13.71 -2.34
CA PHE A 142 1.41 -12.93 -1.79
C PHE A 142 0.89 -11.74 -0.98
N CYS A 143 1.65 -11.37 0.03
CA CYS A 143 1.36 -10.31 0.98
C CYS A 143 2.60 -9.42 1.16
N SER A 144 2.50 -8.35 1.96
CA SER A 144 3.56 -7.35 2.01
C SER A 144 4.66 -7.60 3.06
N ASN A 145 4.40 -8.46 4.05
CA ASN A 145 5.37 -8.74 5.12
C ASN A 145 5.11 -10.10 5.79
N GLU A 146 6.07 -10.57 6.59
CA GLU A 146 5.98 -11.89 7.26
C GLU A 146 4.82 -11.96 8.27
N ARG A 147 4.50 -10.87 8.97
CA ARG A 147 3.34 -10.85 9.89
C ARG A 147 2.03 -11.09 9.16
N GLN A 148 1.84 -10.46 7.99
CA GLN A 148 0.68 -10.74 7.14
C GLN A 148 0.70 -12.17 6.61
N ARG A 149 1.88 -12.68 6.26
CA ARG A 149 2.02 -14.05 5.81
C ARG A 149 1.57 -15.05 6.89
N ASP A 150 2.00 -14.88 8.13
CA ASP A 150 1.58 -15.71 9.27
C ASP A 150 0.06 -15.64 9.49
N LEU A 151 -0.51 -14.44 9.43
CA LEU A 151 -1.97 -14.24 9.51
C LEU A 151 -2.71 -15.04 8.43
N TRP A 152 -2.24 -14.98 7.19
CA TRP A 152 -2.88 -15.66 6.07
C TRP A 152 -2.63 -17.18 6.07
N VAL A 153 -1.48 -17.64 6.53
CA VAL A 153 -1.22 -19.08 6.77
C VAL A 153 -2.20 -19.61 7.82
N GLY A 154 -2.41 -18.87 8.92
CA GLY A 154 -3.42 -19.21 9.91
C GLY A 154 -4.84 -19.29 9.32
N ALA A 155 -5.22 -18.32 8.49
CA ALA A 155 -6.51 -18.30 7.81
C ALA A 155 -6.67 -19.47 6.82
N LEU A 156 -5.65 -19.77 6.01
CA LEU A 156 -5.64 -20.92 5.09
C LEU A 156 -5.78 -22.25 5.83
N SER A 157 -5.11 -22.38 6.99
CA SER A 157 -5.20 -23.56 7.85
C SER A 157 -6.62 -23.73 8.41
N ALA A 158 -7.21 -22.67 8.96
CA ALA A 158 -8.58 -22.67 9.50
C ALA A 158 -9.63 -22.99 8.40
N LEU A 159 -9.34 -22.61 7.15
CA LEU A 159 -10.17 -22.96 6.00
C LEU A 159 -9.94 -24.38 5.47
N GLY A 160 -9.01 -25.15 6.04
CA GLY A 160 -8.67 -26.50 5.57
C GLY A 160 -8.01 -26.51 4.18
N LEU A 161 -7.34 -25.42 3.81
CA LEU A 161 -6.67 -25.28 2.50
C LEU A 161 -5.20 -25.69 2.55
N ILE A 162 -4.65 -25.91 3.74
CA ILE A 162 -3.32 -26.51 3.93
C ILE A 162 -3.51 -28.00 4.23
N ILE A 163 -2.91 -28.85 3.41
CA ILE A 163 -2.99 -30.31 3.54
C ILE A 163 -1.59 -30.94 3.65
N PRO A 164 -1.44 -32.13 4.28
CA PRO A 164 -0.13 -32.76 4.50
C PRO A 164 0.73 -32.83 3.24
N ARG A 165 0.17 -33.24 2.11
CA ARG A 165 0.88 -33.32 0.82
C ARG A 165 1.52 -32.00 0.37
N MET A 166 0.95 -30.85 0.75
CA MET A 166 1.53 -29.54 0.44
C MET A 166 2.75 -29.29 1.34
N TYR A 167 2.59 -29.57 2.62
CA TYR A 167 3.65 -29.44 3.61
C TYR A 167 4.83 -30.36 3.33
N ASP A 168 4.57 -31.60 2.88
CA ASP A 168 5.61 -32.56 2.45
C ASP A 168 6.42 -32.07 1.24
N ARG A 169 5.79 -31.26 0.39
CA ARG A 169 6.44 -30.67 -0.81
C ARG A 169 7.19 -29.38 -0.53
N ASP A 170 6.73 -28.64 0.43
CA ASP A 170 7.29 -27.34 0.85
C ASP A 170 6.82 -27.04 2.28
N SER A 171 7.65 -27.41 3.26
CA SER A 171 7.36 -27.17 4.68
C SER A 171 7.34 -25.68 5.04
N THR A 172 7.91 -24.82 4.19
CA THR A 172 7.85 -23.35 4.37
C THR A 172 6.55 -22.74 3.83
N LEU A 173 5.81 -23.47 2.99
CA LEU A 173 4.62 -23.04 2.26
C LEU A 173 4.84 -21.79 1.36
N ARG A 174 6.11 -21.40 1.05
CA ARG A 174 6.40 -20.25 0.20
C ARG A 174 5.94 -20.42 -1.24
N ARG A 175 5.77 -21.67 -1.68
CA ARG A 175 5.18 -22.00 -2.99
C ARG A 175 3.65 -21.89 -3.01
N LEU A 176 3.00 -21.64 -1.86
CA LEU A 176 1.57 -21.33 -1.73
C LEU A 176 1.34 -19.85 -1.42
N ILE A 177 2.09 -19.32 -0.46
CA ILE A 177 2.01 -17.93 -0.04
C ILE A 177 3.40 -17.38 0.30
N ASP A 178 3.77 -16.25 -0.31
CA ASP A 178 5.06 -15.62 -0.04
C ASP A 178 4.94 -14.11 0.19
N VAL A 179 6.05 -13.50 0.58
CA VAL A 179 6.15 -12.06 0.84
C VAL A 179 6.63 -11.36 -0.43
N VAL A 180 5.81 -10.42 -0.91
CA VAL A 180 6.09 -9.54 -2.03
C VAL A 180 5.76 -8.12 -1.58
N PRO A 181 6.68 -7.39 -0.95
CA PRO A 181 6.47 -6.03 -0.47
C PRO A 181 6.17 -5.04 -1.61
N TYR A 182 5.97 -3.80 -1.26
CA TYR A 182 5.97 -2.71 -2.22
C TYR A 182 7.43 -2.31 -2.52
N GLY A 183 7.76 -2.16 -3.79
CA GLY A 183 9.13 -1.90 -4.21
C GLY A 183 9.44 -0.41 -4.30
N VAL A 184 10.72 -0.09 -4.18
CA VAL A 184 11.28 1.25 -4.40
C VAL A 184 11.62 1.44 -5.88
N GLN A 185 11.40 2.64 -6.41
CA GLN A 185 11.83 3.00 -7.76
C GLN A 185 13.36 3.06 -7.85
N SER A 186 13.89 2.69 -9.01
CA SER A 186 15.32 2.82 -9.30
C SER A 186 15.73 4.30 -9.43
N GLY A 187 17.00 4.58 -9.19
CA GLY A 187 17.56 5.93 -9.27
C GLY A 187 17.12 6.85 -8.13
N ARG A 188 17.26 8.15 -8.33
CA ARG A 188 16.76 9.21 -7.44
C ARG A 188 15.59 9.94 -8.10
N PRO A 189 14.70 10.58 -7.31
CA PRO A 189 13.71 11.49 -7.88
C PRO A 189 14.39 12.56 -8.75
N GLN A 190 13.80 12.83 -9.91
CA GLN A 190 14.27 13.92 -10.76
C GLN A 190 13.58 15.22 -10.33
N HIS A 191 14.38 16.23 -10.00
CA HIS A 191 13.89 17.59 -9.74
C HIS A 191 13.87 18.36 -11.06
N THR A 192 12.70 18.53 -11.65
CA THR A 192 12.51 19.16 -12.96
C THR A 192 11.99 20.59 -12.86
N ARG A 193 11.39 20.96 -11.75
CA ARG A 193 10.87 22.30 -11.45
C ARG A 193 10.67 22.51 -9.95
N GLN A 194 10.77 23.74 -9.50
CA GLN A 194 10.38 24.11 -8.13
C GLN A 194 8.86 23.99 -7.95
N VAL A 195 8.45 23.42 -6.81
CA VAL A 195 7.03 23.14 -6.48
C VAL A 195 6.67 23.46 -5.04
N LEU A 196 7.63 23.59 -4.15
CA LEU A 196 7.43 23.66 -2.70
C LEU A 196 8.18 24.87 -2.10
N LYS A 197 9.51 24.82 -2.01
CA LYS A 197 10.33 25.89 -1.44
C LYS A 197 10.36 27.11 -2.38
N GLY A 198 10.03 28.28 -1.85
CA GLY A 198 9.92 29.53 -2.63
C GLY A 198 8.70 29.62 -3.56
N VAL A 199 7.88 28.57 -3.66
CA VAL A 199 6.68 28.50 -4.50
C VAL A 199 5.41 28.53 -3.66
N VAL A 200 5.33 27.70 -2.61
CA VAL A 200 4.19 27.71 -1.70
C VAL A 200 4.28 28.94 -0.81
N PRO A 201 3.25 29.82 -0.80
CA PRO A 201 3.27 31.02 0.05
C PRO A 201 3.47 30.64 1.52
N GLY A 202 4.48 31.25 2.16
CA GLY A 202 4.85 30.97 3.55
C GLY A 202 5.92 29.90 3.75
N ILE A 203 6.43 29.29 2.67
CA ILE A 203 7.58 28.37 2.68
C ILE A 203 8.74 29.04 1.91
N ARG A 204 9.77 29.43 2.63
CA ARG A 204 10.98 30.07 2.06
C ARG A 204 11.90 29.02 1.44
N GLU A 205 12.80 29.41 0.56
CA GLU A 205 13.82 28.54 -0.04
C GLU A 205 14.73 27.89 1.02
N THR A 206 15.01 28.62 2.11
CA THR A 206 15.88 28.19 3.20
C THR A 206 15.20 27.37 4.28
N ASP A 207 13.86 27.26 4.25
CA ASP A 207 13.11 26.54 5.28
C ASP A 207 13.39 25.02 5.24
N LYS A 208 13.33 24.41 6.41
CA LYS A 208 13.36 22.95 6.58
C LYS A 208 11.97 22.38 6.45
N VAL A 209 11.74 21.54 5.46
CA VAL A 209 10.41 21.02 5.15
C VAL A 209 10.30 19.55 5.53
N LEU A 210 9.38 19.27 6.45
CA LEU A 210 8.89 17.93 6.72
C LEU A 210 7.77 17.61 5.72
N ILE A 211 7.83 16.45 5.07
CA ILE A 211 6.82 16.04 4.11
C ILE A 211 6.02 14.85 4.62
N TRP A 212 4.69 15.01 4.61
CA TRP A 212 3.73 13.92 4.76
C TRP A 212 3.22 13.53 3.36
N ASN A 213 3.79 12.49 2.78
CA ASN A 213 3.41 12.04 1.45
C ASN A 213 2.25 11.03 1.52
N GLY A 214 1.15 11.32 0.85
CA GLY A 214 -0.03 10.48 0.73
C GLY A 214 -1.21 10.88 1.61
N LEU A 215 -2.31 10.15 1.44
CA LEU A 215 -3.61 10.47 2.00
C LEU A 215 -3.63 10.45 3.54
N LEU A 216 -4.49 11.29 4.11
CA LEU A 216 -4.89 11.22 5.51
C LEU A 216 -6.12 10.32 5.64
N VAL A 217 -5.95 9.17 6.28
CA VAL A 217 -7.02 8.20 6.54
C VAL A 217 -7.03 7.80 8.02
N GLU A 218 -8.05 7.06 8.46
CA GLU A 218 -8.41 6.85 9.85
C GLU A 218 -7.34 6.22 10.75
N TRP A 219 -6.39 5.50 10.19
CA TRP A 219 -5.30 4.85 10.95
C TRP A 219 -4.03 5.69 11.06
N PHE A 220 -4.05 6.93 10.54
CA PHE A 220 -2.94 7.87 10.67
C PHE A 220 -3.21 8.95 11.71
N ASP A 221 -2.19 9.29 12.48
CA ASP A 221 -2.24 10.29 13.54
C ASP A 221 -1.59 11.62 13.12
N ALA A 222 -2.27 12.32 12.23
CA ALA A 222 -1.85 13.67 11.83
C ALA A 222 -2.00 14.67 12.98
N GLN A 223 -2.89 14.43 13.94
CA GLN A 223 -3.13 15.37 15.04
C GLN A 223 -1.92 15.47 15.98
N THR A 224 -1.28 14.36 16.32
CA THR A 224 -0.04 14.35 17.12
C THR A 224 1.07 15.11 16.39
N VAL A 225 1.20 14.93 15.08
CA VAL A 225 2.20 15.66 14.28
C VAL A 225 1.94 17.17 14.26
N ILE A 226 0.69 17.60 14.10
CA ILE A 226 0.32 19.03 14.10
C ILE A 226 0.57 19.66 15.49
N ARG A 227 0.28 18.92 16.58
CA ARG A 227 0.59 19.39 17.95
C ARG A 227 2.11 19.52 18.19
N ALA A 228 2.89 18.56 17.70
CA ALA A 228 4.35 18.64 17.76
C ALA A 228 4.89 19.84 16.96
N MET A 229 4.35 20.07 15.76
CA MET A 229 4.68 21.27 14.98
C MET A 229 4.32 22.58 15.68
N ALA A 230 3.23 22.61 16.45
CA ALA A 230 2.89 23.78 17.26
C ALA A 230 3.90 24.02 18.39
N GLN A 231 4.55 23.00 18.93
CA GLN A 231 5.65 23.15 19.90
C GLN A 231 6.92 23.62 19.17
N VAL A 232 7.30 22.97 18.07
CA VAL A 232 8.49 23.34 17.27
C VAL A 232 8.41 24.78 16.80
N SER A 233 7.24 25.24 16.35
CA SER A 233 7.06 26.62 15.83
C SER A 233 7.21 27.72 16.87
N ARG A 234 7.30 27.39 18.16
CA ARG A 234 7.60 28.36 19.25
C ARG A 234 9.09 28.65 19.35
N VAL A 235 9.95 27.73 18.90
CA VAL A 235 11.42 27.82 18.99
C VAL A 235 12.10 27.96 17.64
N ARG A 236 11.44 27.54 16.55
CA ARG A 236 11.96 27.60 15.18
C ARG A 236 10.87 28.05 14.21
N ASP A 237 11.10 29.15 13.48
CA ASP A 237 10.17 29.66 12.47
C ASP A 237 10.46 29.14 11.04
N ASP A 238 11.60 28.49 10.85
CA ASP A 238 12.10 27.94 9.60
C ASP A 238 11.77 26.45 9.39
N VAL A 239 11.03 25.81 10.32
CA VAL A 239 10.60 24.41 10.18
C VAL A 239 9.14 24.38 9.75
N LYS A 240 8.87 23.70 8.63
CA LYS A 240 7.56 23.62 7.98
C LYS A 240 7.12 22.17 7.82
N LEU A 241 5.83 21.91 7.98
CA LEU A 241 5.20 20.63 7.64
C LEU A 241 4.30 20.81 6.43
N PHE A 242 4.47 19.97 5.42
CA PHE A 242 3.67 19.98 4.21
C PHE A 242 2.97 18.64 4.00
N PHE A 243 1.63 18.66 3.98
CA PHE A 243 0.79 17.51 3.61
C PHE A 243 0.61 17.50 2.10
N LEU A 244 1.28 16.56 1.40
CA LEU A 244 1.44 16.57 -0.05
C LEU A 244 0.14 16.25 -0.81
N GLY A 245 -0.65 15.28 -0.33
CA GLY A 245 -1.87 14.86 -1.03
C GLY A 245 -2.94 14.47 -0.04
N THR A 246 -3.99 15.30 0.06
CA THR A 246 -5.06 15.09 1.04
C THR A 246 -6.31 14.48 0.42
N GLN A 247 -6.48 14.55 -0.90
CA GLN A 247 -7.65 14.03 -1.62
C GLN A 247 -7.23 13.38 -2.93
N HIS A 248 -7.67 12.13 -3.15
CA HIS A 248 -7.51 11.45 -4.44
C HIS A 248 -8.77 11.66 -5.29
N PRO A 249 -8.67 11.93 -6.62
CA PRO A 249 -9.82 12.19 -7.48
C PRO A 249 -10.90 11.11 -7.45
N ASP A 250 -10.50 9.84 -7.35
CA ASP A 250 -11.42 8.70 -7.37
C ASP A 250 -12.04 8.35 -6.00
N PHE A 251 -11.56 8.96 -4.90
CA PHE A 251 -11.92 8.59 -3.53
C PHE A 251 -12.55 9.74 -2.72
N VAL A 252 -13.05 10.78 -3.38
CA VAL A 252 -13.66 11.94 -2.70
C VAL A 252 -15.06 11.59 -2.21
N THR A 253 -15.16 10.85 -1.11
CA THR A 253 -16.41 10.79 -0.35
C THR A 253 -16.36 11.76 0.84
N SER A 254 -17.51 12.22 1.31
CA SER A 254 -17.61 13.13 2.46
C SER A 254 -17.02 12.52 3.75
N VAL A 255 -16.95 11.20 3.82
CA VAL A 255 -16.39 10.43 4.96
C VAL A 255 -14.88 10.41 4.92
N GLU A 256 -14.27 10.20 3.75
CA GLU A 256 -12.81 10.17 3.55
C GLU A 256 -12.17 11.55 3.75
N ALA A 257 -12.93 12.62 3.57
CA ALA A 257 -12.46 13.97 3.85
C ALA A 257 -12.44 14.37 5.35
N ARG A 258 -12.98 13.52 6.25
CA ARG A 258 -13.04 13.84 7.70
C ARG A 258 -11.66 14.00 8.35
N PRO A 259 -10.69 13.08 8.20
CA PRO A 259 -9.37 13.24 8.81
C PRO A 259 -8.65 14.50 8.32
N VAL A 260 -8.85 14.88 7.06
CA VAL A 260 -8.27 16.11 6.49
C VAL A 260 -8.89 17.35 7.13
N ARG A 261 -10.23 17.42 7.26
CA ARG A 261 -10.91 18.54 7.92
C ARG A 261 -10.46 18.69 9.37
N GLU A 262 -10.44 17.58 10.14
CA GLU A 262 -9.98 17.57 11.53
C GLU A 262 -8.53 18.08 11.66
N ALA A 263 -7.64 17.70 10.74
CA ALA A 263 -6.26 18.16 10.70
C ALA A 263 -6.16 19.67 10.41
N ILE A 264 -6.92 20.18 9.44
CA ILE A 264 -6.97 21.60 9.11
C ILE A 264 -7.55 22.41 10.28
N ASP A 265 -8.66 21.96 10.87
CA ASP A 265 -9.30 22.67 11.97
C ASP A 265 -8.39 22.73 13.21
N LEU A 266 -7.70 21.62 13.53
CA LEU A 266 -6.71 21.60 14.61
C LEU A 266 -5.56 22.56 14.34
N SER A 267 -5.05 22.62 13.11
CA SER A 267 -3.94 23.52 12.77
C SER A 267 -4.34 25.01 12.87
N LYS A 268 -5.59 25.35 12.54
CA LYS A 268 -6.17 26.68 12.75
C LYS A 268 -6.33 27.01 14.23
N GLN A 269 -6.86 26.08 15.04
CA GLN A 269 -7.02 26.24 16.50
C GLN A 269 -5.68 26.49 17.19
N LEU A 270 -4.60 25.85 16.73
CA LEU A 270 -3.26 25.99 17.29
C LEU A 270 -2.49 27.19 16.70
N GLY A 271 -3.04 27.94 15.73
CA GLY A 271 -2.41 29.09 15.10
C GLY A 271 -1.19 28.73 14.23
N VAL A 272 -1.13 27.51 13.72
CA VAL A 272 -0.02 27.00 12.88
C VAL A 272 -0.41 26.81 11.39
N TYR A 273 -1.68 26.93 11.05
CA TYR A 273 -2.19 26.84 9.68
C TYR A 273 -1.57 27.92 8.79
N GLU A 274 -1.04 27.55 7.63
CA GLU A 274 -0.34 28.42 6.65
C GLU A 274 0.83 29.24 7.25
N ARG A 275 1.30 28.88 8.44
CA ARG A 275 2.47 29.46 9.10
C ARG A 275 3.61 28.45 9.24
N SER A 276 3.32 27.28 9.78
CA SER A 276 4.25 26.15 9.92
C SER A 276 3.65 24.81 9.47
N VAL A 277 2.33 24.76 9.22
CA VAL A 277 1.61 23.57 8.71
C VAL A 277 0.82 23.95 7.46
N PHE A 278 1.10 23.27 6.37
CA PHE A 278 0.56 23.53 5.04
C PHE A 278 -0.11 22.27 4.47
N PHE A 279 -1.15 22.47 3.66
CA PHE A 279 -1.90 21.38 3.04
C PHE A 279 -2.05 21.62 1.54
N ASN A 280 -1.64 20.67 0.73
CA ASN A 280 -2.11 20.57 -0.63
C ASN A 280 -3.49 19.89 -0.63
N VAL A 281 -4.55 20.69 -0.77
CA VAL A 281 -5.93 20.20 -0.82
C VAL A 281 -6.23 19.69 -2.22
N GLY A 282 -5.54 18.61 -2.63
CA GLY A 282 -5.66 18.04 -3.97
C GLY A 282 -4.82 16.78 -4.11
N TRP A 283 -4.68 16.35 -5.34
CA TRP A 283 -3.83 15.22 -5.73
C TRP A 283 -2.61 15.72 -6.51
N VAL A 284 -1.46 15.12 -6.23
CA VAL A 284 -0.23 15.39 -7.00
C VAL A 284 -0.06 14.26 -8.02
N PRO A 285 0.07 14.58 -9.32
CA PRO A 285 0.35 13.60 -10.34
C PRO A 285 1.59 12.76 -10.02
N TYR A 286 1.54 11.47 -10.33
CA TYR A 286 2.60 10.54 -9.98
C TYR A 286 4.00 10.98 -10.43
N HIS A 287 4.11 11.55 -11.64
CA HIS A 287 5.39 12.04 -12.18
C HIS A 287 5.91 13.31 -11.49
N ASP A 288 5.05 14.05 -10.79
CA ASP A 288 5.41 15.26 -10.07
C ASP A 288 5.83 15.02 -8.61
N ILE A 289 5.51 13.86 -8.04
CA ILE A 289 5.82 13.51 -6.64
C ILE A 289 7.32 13.68 -6.38
N GLY A 290 8.16 13.30 -7.34
CA GLY A 290 9.61 13.44 -7.25
C GLY A 290 10.10 14.86 -7.01
N ASN A 291 9.43 15.88 -7.58
CA ASN A 291 9.79 17.30 -7.35
C ASN A 291 9.58 17.69 -5.89
N PHE A 292 8.44 17.34 -5.30
CA PHE A 292 8.14 17.64 -3.88
C PHE A 292 9.08 16.92 -2.92
N LEU A 293 9.36 15.66 -3.19
CA LEU A 293 10.27 14.86 -2.36
C LEU A 293 11.72 15.38 -2.45
N SER A 294 12.13 15.89 -3.61
CA SER A 294 13.47 16.45 -3.80
C SER A 294 13.67 17.78 -3.06
N GLU A 295 12.59 18.53 -2.79
CA GLU A 295 12.62 19.78 -2.04
C GLU A 295 12.35 19.60 -0.54
N ALA A 296 11.91 18.41 -0.12
CA ALA A 296 11.74 18.08 1.29
C ALA A 296 13.07 17.74 1.96
N ASP A 297 13.15 17.95 3.27
CA ASP A 297 14.33 17.62 4.08
C ASP A 297 14.09 16.33 4.92
N ILE A 298 12.89 16.12 5.43
CA ILE A 298 12.55 15.02 6.37
C ILE A 298 11.20 14.43 5.96
N GLY A 299 11.12 13.09 5.94
CA GLY A 299 9.86 12.38 5.82
C GLY A 299 9.19 12.16 7.16
N ILE A 300 7.85 12.29 7.25
CA ILE A 300 7.14 12.05 8.50
C ILE A 300 5.93 11.14 8.30
N CYS A 301 5.77 10.16 9.20
CA CYS A 301 4.65 9.22 9.19
C CYS A 301 4.27 8.83 10.62
N ALA A 302 3.11 9.24 11.09
CA ALA A 302 2.58 8.85 12.39
C ALA A 302 1.30 8.03 12.25
N GLY A 303 1.16 6.99 13.07
CA GLY A 303 -0.01 6.14 13.17
C GLY A 303 -0.37 5.87 14.61
N PHE A 304 -1.56 5.31 14.84
CA PHE A 304 -2.02 4.91 16.16
C PHE A 304 -1.42 3.58 16.58
N ASP A 305 -1.34 3.34 17.91
CA ASP A 305 -0.99 2.03 18.46
C ASP A 305 -2.22 1.12 18.44
N ASN A 306 -2.33 0.32 17.40
CA ASN A 306 -3.42 -0.63 17.22
C ASN A 306 -3.00 -1.86 16.42
N LEU A 307 -3.89 -2.84 16.33
CA LEU A 307 -3.63 -4.08 15.61
C LEU A 307 -3.39 -3.83 14.10
N GLU A 308 -4.01 -2.80 13.51
CA GLU A 308 -3.80 -2.44 12.11
C GLU A 308 -2.35 -2.02 11.87
N ALA A 309 -1.79 -1.17 12.72
CA ALA A 309 -0.40 -0.74 12.63
C ALA A 309 0.57 -1.93 12.65
N ARG A 310 0.33 -2.92 13.53
CA ARG A 310 1.19 -4.10 13.66
C ARG A 310 1.32 -4.91 12.36
N TYR A 311 0.28 -4.95 11.54
CA TYR A 311 0.27 -5.68 10.26
C TYR A 311 0.48 -4.77 9.05
N ALA A 312 0.52 -3.47 9.24
CA ALA A 312 0.65 -2.51 8.17
C ALA A 312 1.99 -2.61 7.43
N PHE A 313 1.94 -2.23 6.17
CA PHE A 313 3.10 -1.89 5.35
C PHE A 313 2.82 -0.50 4.75
N ARG A 314 3.36 0.53 5.36
CA ARG A 314 3.09 1.92 4.99
C ARG A 314 3.85 2.31 3.72
N THR A 315 3.22 2.19 2.57
CA THR A 315 3.85 2.45 1.25
C THR A 315 4.49 3.83 1.13
N ARG A 316 4.08 4.81 1.94
CA ARG A 316 4.71 6.14 1.97
C ARG A 316 6.19 6.13 2.37
N PHE A 317 6.62 5.18 3.19
CA PHE A 317 8.06 5.02 3.50
C PHE A 317 8.88 4.72 2.25
N VAL A 318 8.30 3.99 1.31
CA VAL A 318 8.98 3.59 0.07
C VAL A 318 9.34 4.80 -0.78
N ASP A 319 8.48 5.80 -0.83
CA ASP A 319 8.78 7.07 -1.51
C ASP A 319 9.85 7.86 -0.76
N LEU A 320 9.86 7.81 0.59
CA LEU A 320 10.88 8.47 1.41
C LEU A 320 12.25 7.77 1.25
N PHE A 321 12.29 6.44 1.16
CA PHE A 321 13.49 5.70 0.82
C PHE A 321 14.00 6.05 -0.58
N TRP A 322 13.09 6.15 -1.56
CA TRP A 322 13.44 6.57 -2.92
C TRP A 322 14.12 7.95 -2.95
N ALA A 323 13.58 8.90 -2.18
CA ALA A 323 14.12 10.25 -2.09
C ALA A 323 15.29 10.39 -1.11
N GLU A 324 15.68 9.31 -0.41
CA GLU A 324 16.75 9.31 0.60
C GLU A 324 16.53 10.34 1.71
N LEU A 325 15.27 10.49 2.15
CA LEU A 325 14.89 11.40 3.23
C LEU A 325 14.95 10.69 4.58
N PRO A 326 15.66 11.25 5.59
CA PRO A 326 15.55 10.79 6.97
C PRO A 326 14.10 10.79 7.44
N ILE A 327 13.70 9.78 8.21
CA ILE A 327 12.30 9.53 8.53
C ILE A 327 12.05 9.72 10.02
N ILE A 328 11.00 10.46 10.35
CA ILE A 328 10.41 10.46 11.70
C ILE A 328 9.10 9.66 11.63
N CYS A 329 8.97 8.62 12.44
CA CYS A 329 7.76 7.82 12.46
C CYS A 329 7.41 7.31 13.85
N THR A 330 6.14 6.92 14.02
CA THR A 330 5.71 6.22 15.24
C THR A 330 5.99 4.73 15.15
N ARG A 331 6.25 4.09 16.29
CA ARG A 331 6.43 2.63 16.41
C ARG A 331 5.15 1.88 16.04
N GLY A 332 5.32 0.62 15.60
CA GLY A 332 4.21 -0.34 15.37
C GLY A 332 4.18 -0.95 13.97
N ASP A 333 4.53 -0.20 12.95
CA ASP A 333 4.61 -0.61 11.56
C ASP A 333 5.90 -1.40 11.27
N VAL A 334 5.86 -2.34 10.33
CA VAL A 334 7.04 -3.16 9.98
C VAL A 334 8.16 -2.34 9.35
N LEU A 335 7.87 -1.23 8.70
CA LEU A 335 8.89 -0.34 8.15
C LEU A 335 9.44 0.61 9.20
N ALA A 336 8.67 0.96 10.24
CA ALA A 336 9.19 1.67 11.41
C ALA A 336 10.27 0.86 12.13
N GLU A 337 10.12 -0.46 12.23
CA GLU A 337 11.17 -1.34 12.77
C GLU A 337 12.45 -1.28 11.93
N ARG A 338 12.32 -1.18 10.59
CA ARG A 338 13.48 -1.00 9.70
C ARG A 338 14.12 0.38 9.89
N VAL A 339 13.33 1.44 10.10
CA VAL A 339 13.87 2.78 10.39
C VAL A 339 14.71 2.79 11.68
N GLU A 340 14.27 2.04 12.71
CA GLU A 340 14.99 1.92 13.99
C GLU A 340 16.25 1.04 13.86
N HIS A 341 16.13 -0.11 13.18
CA HIS A 341 17.21 -1.09 13.03
C HIS A 341 18.35 -0.61 12.11
N ASP A 342 17.99 0.04 10.99
CA ASP A 342 18.95 0.42 9.94
C ASP A 342 19.40 1.90 10.04
N PRO A 343 19.31 2.56 11.18
CA PRO A 343 19.31 3.98 11.51
C PRO A 343 18.98 4.88 10.30
N LEU A 344 17.69 4.85 9.86
CA LEU A 344 17.20 5.66 8.74
C LEU A 344 16.49 6.94 9.20
N GLY A 345 16.43 7.14 10.53
CA GLY A 345 15.73 8.26 11.14
C GLY A 345 15.44 8.04 12.63
N ILE A 346 14.32 8.56 13.10
CA ILE A 346 13.91 8.50 14.52
C ILE A 346 12.53 7.87 14.64
N VAL A 347 12.42 6.86 15.50
CA VAL A 347 11.15 6.21 15.85
C VAL A 347 10.71 6.68 17.24
N VAL A 348 9.47 7.16 17.34
CA VAL A 348 8.90 7.68 18.59
C VAL A 348 7.67 6.85 19.03
N PRO A 349 7.28 6.91 20.31
CA PRO A 349 6.03 6.30 20.77
C PRO A 349 4.81 6.92 20.06
N PRO A 350 3.75 6.14 19.73
CA PRO A 350 2.51 6.67 19.21
C PRO A 350 1.84 7.66 20.19
N GLY A 351 1.35 8.78 19.68
CA GLY A 351 0.66 9.82 20.47
C GLY A 351 1.58 10.71 21.31
N ASP A 352 2.90 10.49 21.30
CA ASP A 352 3.85 11.27 22.10
C ASP A 352 4.28 12.53 21.34
N VAL A 353 3.63 13.64 21.68
CA VAL A 353 3.85 14.96 21.07
C VAL A 353 5.24 15.50 21.38
N GLU A 354 5.72 15.33 22.62
CA GLU A 354 7.00 15.81 23.10
C GLU A 354 8.16 15.06 22.44
N ALA A 355 8.09 13.74 22.38
CA ALA A 355 9.08 12.92 21.71
C ALA A 355 9.14 13.24 20.20
N LEU A 356 7.99 13.49 19.58
CA LEU A 356 7.92 13.85 18.18
C LEU A 356 8.52 15.24 17.90
N ALA A 357 8.23 16.24 18.75
CA ALA A 357 8.82 17.57 18.64
C ALA A 357 10.35 17.52 18.84
N ALA A 358 10.83 16.76 19.83
CA ALA A 358 12.26 16.57 20.06
C ALA A 358 12.94 15.85 18.88
N ALA A 359 12.30 14.86 18.27
CA ALA A 359 12.80 14.17 17.09
C ALA A 359 12.93 15.10 15.87
N ILE A 360 11.96 15.99 15.67
CA ILE A 360 11.99 17.01 14.60
C ILE A 360 13.18 17.92 14.82
N LEU A 361 13.32 18.51 16.01
CA LEU A 361 14.42 19.44 16.33
C LEU A 361 15.77 18.74 16.18
N ARG A 362 15.91 17.49 16.65
CA ARG A 362 17.15 16.75 16.53
C ARG A 362 17.57 16.55 15.06
N LEU A 363 16.67 16.13 14.18
CA LEU A 363 17.01 15.94 12.75
C LEU A 363 17.29 17.28 12.03
N VAL A 364 16.72 18.38 12.52
CA VAL A 364 16.99 19.72 11.95
C VAL A 364 18.33 20.28 12.44
N ASP A 365 18.69 20.07 13.71
CA ASP A 365 19.82 20.71 14.37
C ASP A 365 21.10 19.85 14.33
N ASP A 366 20.99 18.51 14.34
CA ASP A 366 22.11 17.57 14.34
C ASP A 366 22.44 17.14 12.88
N HIS A 367 23.28 17.94 12.22
CA HIS A 367 23.68 17.69 10.83
C HIS A 367 24.35 16.33 10.63
N ASP A 368 25.20 15.91 11.56
CA ASP A 368 25.96 14.64 11.45
C ASP A 368 25.01 13.46 11.55
N PHE A 369 24.07 13.50 12.48
CA PHE A 369 23.02 12.48 12.58
C PHE A 369 22.13 12.45 11.34
N TYR A 370 21.72 13.61 10.83
CA TYR A 370 20.96 13.71 9.59
C TYR A 370 21.68 13.06 8.41
N GLN A 371 22.97 13.37 8.22
CA GLN A 371 23.76 12.76 7.14
C GLN A 371 23.97 11.26 7.35
N SER A 372 24.18 10.82 8.58
CA SER A 372 24.25 9.39 8.91
C SER A 372 23.00 8.62 8.47
N CYS A 373 21.82 9.15 8.77
CA CYS A 373 20.55 8.55 8.32
C CYS A 373 20.47 8.46 6.78
N ARG A 374 20.88 9.51 6.08
CA ARG A 374 20.88 9.52 4.60
C ARG A 374 21.84 8.51 4.00
N CYS A 375 23.03 8.35 4.59
CA CYS A 375 24.05 7.41 4.11
C CYS A 375 23.59 5.95 4.15
N ASN A 376 22.63 5.60 5.01
CA ASN A 376 22.08 4.25 5.12
C ASN A 376 20.96 3.95 4.11
N MET A 377 20.33 4.99 3.52
CA MET A 377 19.19 4.84 2.59
C MET A 377 19.49 4.04 1.31
N PRO A 378 20.67 4.16 0.65
CA PRO A 378 20.94 3.41 -0.57
C PRO A 378 20.86 1.89 -0.40
N ALA A 379 21.29 1.34 0.73
CA ALA A 379 21.18 -0.10 1.00
C ALA A 379 19.72 -0.56 1.08
N MET A 380 18.87 0.21 1.77
CA MET A 380 17.44 -0.03 1.86
C MET A 380 16.78 0.03 0.48
N LYS A 381 17.12 1.02 -0.35
CA LYS A 381 16.60 1.15 -1.73
C LYS A 381 16.93 -0.08 -2.58
N GLU A 382 18.16 -0.55 -2.51
CA GLU A 382 18.59 -1.71 -3.27
C GLU A 382 17.88 -2.98 -2.83
N GLU A 383 17.76 -3.22 -1.51
CA GLU A 383 17.03 -4.34 -0.95
C GLU A 383 15.58 -4.36 -1.37
N MET A 384 14.92 -3.19 -1.37
CA MET A 384 13.52 -3.03 -1.69
C MET A 384 13.24 -2.67 -3.15
N SER A 385 14.20 -2.80 -4.07
CA SER A 385 13.95 -2.56 -5.48
C SER A 385 12.82 -3.46 -6.02
N TRP A 386 12.02 -2.95 -6.96
CA TRP A 386 10.91 -3.71 -7.58
C TRP A 386 11.36 -5.06 -8.13
N GLU A 387 12.56 -5.11 -8.69
CA GLU A 387 13.15 -6.32 -9.26
C GLU A 387 13.41 -7.39 -8.19
N ARG A 388 13.88 -6.99 -7.02
CA ARG A 388 14.14 -7.90 -5.90
C ARG A 388 12.87 -8.34 -5.21
N VAL A 389 12.00 -7.41 -4.86
CA VAL A 389 10.76 -7.74 -4.09
C VAL A 389 9.79 -8.58 -4.90
N LEU A 390 9.80 -8.49 -6.22
CA LEU A 390 8.94 -9.28 -7.11
C LEU A 390 9.52 -10.65 -7.48
N ALA A 391 10.75 -10.99 -7.07
CA ALA A 391 11.39 -12.27 -7.41
C ALA A 391 10.52 -13.50 -7.08
N PRO A 392 9.82 -13.60 -5.92
CA PRO A 392 8.96 -14.74 -5.64
C PRO A 392 7.79 -14.88 -6.64
N LEU A 393 7.19 -13.77 -7.07
CA LEU A 393 6.12 -13.76 -8.06
C LEU A 393 6.63 -14.17 -9.45
N VAL A 394 7.80 -13.65 -9.84
CA VAL A 394 8.46 -14.00 -11.11
C VAL A 394 8.74 -15.51 -11.14
N GLU A 395 9.29 -16.06 -10.06
CA GLU A 395 9.58 -17.50 -9.97
C GLU A 395 8.31 -18.34 -10.03
N PHE A 396 7.24 -17.94 -9.33
CA PHE A 396 5.95 -18.61 -9.46
C PHE A 396 5.44 -18.60 -10.91
N CYS A 397 5.51 -17.47 -11.58
CA CYS A 397 5.07 -17.35 -12.97
C CYS A 397 5.92 -18.23 -13.91
N ARG A 398 7.24 -18.28 -13.68
CA ARG A 398 8.19 -19.08 -14.46
C ARG A 398 7.98 -20.58 -14.27
N SER A 399 7.91 -21.04 -13.03
CA SER A 399 7.79 -22.47 -12.71
C SER A 399 6.44 -23.06 -13.15
N GLY A 400 5.40 -22.24 -13.18
CA GLY A 400 4.06 -22.61 -13.61
C GLY A 400 3.38 -23.64 -12.69
N ARG A 401 3.97 -24.02 -11.56
CA ARG A 401 3.53 -25.09 -10.68
C ARG A 401 3.00 -24.56 -9.36
N SER A 402 1.70 -24.68 -9.15
CA SER A 402 1.07 -24.46 -7.86
C SER A 402 1.11 -25.73 -7.00
N ILE A 403 1.28 -25.58 -5.68
CA ILE A 403 1.10 -26.67 -4.70
C ILE A 403 -0.30 -26.66 -4.08
N ALA A 404 -1.12 -25.65 -4.39
CA ALA A 404 -2.48 -25.51 -3.87
C ALA A 404 -3.36 -26.74 -4.17
N VAL A 405 -4.33 -26.97 -3.32
CA VAL A 405 -5.36 -28.00 -3.56
C VAL A 405 -6.04 -27.74 -4.91
N PRO A 406 -6.26 -28.77 -5.76
CA PRO A 406 -6.93 -28.58 -7.05
C PRO A 406 -8.27 -27.86 -6.92
N LYS A 407 -8.55 -26.87 -7.77
CA LYS A 407 -9.77 -26.03 -7.68
C LYS A 407 -11.06 -26.84 -7.61
N ARG A 408 -11.16 -27.97 -8.34
CA ARG A 408 -12.34 -28.85 -8.30
C ARG A 408 -12.65 -29.35 -6.89
N GLN A 409 -11.61 -29.60 -6.06
CA GLN A 409 -11.79 -30.07 -4.68
C GLN A 409 -12.16 -28.90 -3.73
N ARG A 410 -11.90 -27.65 -4.13
CA ARG A 410 -12.21 -26.44 -3.36
C ARG A 410 -13.62 -25.90 -3.61
N LEU A 411 -14.30 -26.35 -4.67
CA LEU A 411 -15.64 -25.86 -5.03
C LEU A 411 -16.70 -26.18 -3.97
N LEU A 412 -16.77 -27.42 -3.49
CA LEU A 412 -17.77 -27.79 -2.49
C LEU A 412 -17.62 -27.06 -1.16
N PRO A 413 -16.42 -26.93 -0.57
CA PRO A 413 -16.20 -26.04 0.58
C PRO A 413 -16.61 -24.59 0.32
N LEU A 414 -16.35 -24.05 -0.85
CA LEU A 414 -16.75 -22.69 -1.22
C LEU A 414 -18.28 -22.55 -1.24
N LEU A 415 -19.00 -23.47 -1.87
CA LEU A 415 -20.47 -23.47 -1.93
C LEU A 415 -21.10 -23.56 -0.53
N ARG A 416 -20.58 -24.45 0.33
CA ARG A 416 -21.04 -24.57 1.73
C ARG A 416 -20.87 -23.27 2.51
N ARG A 417 -19.73 -22.57 2.37
CA ARG A 417 -19.48 -21.28 3.01
C ARG A 417 -20.40 -20.18 2.47
N SER A 418 -20.65 -20.17 1.16
CA SER A 418 -21.58 -19.24 0.54
C SER A 418 -23.02 -19.43 1.06
N ALA A 419 -23.47 -20.68 1.23
CA ALA A 419 -24.76 -20.98 1.84
C ALA A 419 -24.84 -20.53 3.31
N ALA A 420 -23.81 -20.81 4.12
CA ALA A 420 -23.73 -20.36 5.50
C ALA A 420 -23.77 -18.83 5.62
N TYR A 421 -23.07 -18.12 4.75
CA TYR A 421 -23.11 -16.66 4.70
C TYR A 421 -24.50 -16.12 4.37
N LEU A 422 -25.22 -16.72 3.44
CA LEU A 422 -26.60 -16.31 3.11
C LEU A 422 -27.54 -16.45 4.30
N VAL A 423 -27.42 -17.55 5.07
CA VAL A 423 -28.18 -17.75 6.31
C VAL A 423 -27.82 -16.69 7.33
N GLU A 424 -26.53 -16.43 7.60
CA GLU A 424 -26.07 -15.41 8.54
C GLU A 424 -26.60 -14.02 8.15
N LYS A 425 -26.56 -13.68 6.86
CA LYS A 425 -27.09 -12.41 6.34
C LYS A 425 -28.60 -12.26 6.51
N THR A 426 -29.34 -13.36 6.39
CA THR A 426 -30.80 -13.36 6.58
C THR A 426 -31.18 -13.20 8.04
N LEU A 427 -30.46 -13.89 8.96
CA LEU A 427 -30.71 -13.78 10.40
C LEU A 427 -30.27 -12.43 10.99
N ALA A 428 -29.39 -11.72 10.31
CA ALA A 428 -28.90 -10.40 10.74
C ALA A 428 -29.75 -9.24 10.21
N ARG A 429 -30.74 -9.49 9.33
CA ARG A 429 -31.74 -8.52 8.88
C ARG A 429 -32.91 -8.46 9.84
#